data_e7bab804c9f4315c65380ed61d84ffb2
#
_entry.id   e7bab804c9f4315c65380ed61d84ffb2
#
_cell.length_a   1.000
_cell.length_b   1.000
_cell.length_c   1.000
_cell.angle_alpha   90.00
_cell.angle_beta   90.00
_cell.angle_gamma   90.00
#
_symmetry.space_group_name_H-M   'P 1'
#
loop_
_entity.id
_entity.type
_entity.pdbx_description
1 polymer ?
#
loop_
_entity_poly.entity_id
_entity_poly.type
_entity_poly.pdbx_seq_one_letter_code
_entity_poly.pdbx_strand_id
1 'polypeptide(L)'
;MKFSNVCIEALAVALPEEVWTSAQIEERLRPLYERLKLPTGRLELMTGIRERRMWAPGTRPSDASAAAGKAVLAKSGLPANAVELFIHAAVSRDMLEPATASFAHRKIGLPATAQIFDVSNACLGFLNALTVAGGLIESGQIKCAMVVSGENGRPLVDQTLQTLLASPLTRNEIKPYFANLTIGSGAVGAIVCHRSLVKGRAHRLLGGIAQAATQHSELCQGDTHGAEALAMQTDSEQLLIAGVGLAKETWSRFTAEQGAEFARFICHQVGSTHRRKLYETLGLDLDRDFSTFETLGNTGSVALPATLAKAVEAGAVREGDRVGLLGIGSGLNCLMLALEW
;
A
#
# COMPACT_ATOMS: atom_id res chain seq x y z
N MET A 1 10.17 -11.45 13.79
CA MET A 1 9.23 -12.58 13.53
C MET A 1 9.84 -13.48 12.46
N LYS A 2 9.64 -14.80 12.57
CA LYS A 2 10.20 -15.78 11.62
C LYS A 2 9.13 -16.79 11.22
N PHE A 3 9.11 -17.16 9.94
CA PHE A 3 8.19 -18.15 9.38
C PHE A 3 8.98 -19.21 8.62
N SER A 4 8.59 -20.46 8.79
CA SER A 4 9.19 -21.64 8.14
C SER A 4 8.25 -22.27 7.11
N ASN A 5 6.94 -22.15 7.35
CA ASN A 5 5.90 -22.86 6.60
C ASN A 5 4.94 -21.95 5.86
N VAL A 6 5.17 -20.63 5.87
CA VAL A 6 4.28 -19.63 5.25
C VAL A 6 4.72 -19.32 3.83
N CYS A 7 3.78 -19.40 2.88
CA CYS A 7 4.01 -19.13 1.48
C CYS A 7 2.97 -18.13 0.93
N ILE A 8 3.37 -17.34 -0.05
CA ILE A 8 2.46 -16.55 -0.88
C ILE A 8 2.20 -17.38 -2.14
N GLU A 9 1.03 -18.02 -2.24
CA GLU A 9 0.68 -18.87 -3.37
C GLU A 9 0.34 -18.07 -4.62
N ALA A 10 -0.30 -16.91 -4.45
CA ALA A 10 -0.66 -16.03 -5.55
C ALA A 10 -0.74 -14.58 -5.11
N LEU A 11 -0.44 -13.68 -6.05
CA LEU A 11 -0.71 -12.23 -5.98
C LEU A 11 -1.49 -11.81 -7.22
N ALA A 12 -2.49 -10.94 -7.06
CA ALA A 12 -3.22 -10.35 -8.16
C ALA A 12 -3.54 -8.89 -7.88
N VAL A 13 -3.51 -8.05 -8.92
CA VAL A 13 -3.79 -6.62 -8.85
C VAL A 13 -5.03 -6.31 -9.67
N ALA A 14 -5.90 -5.45 -9.18
CA ALA A 14 -7.00 -4.85 -9.93
C ALA A 14 -6.81 -3.33 -9.92
N LEU A 15 -6.69 -2.74 -11.10
CA LEU A 15 -6.47 -1.30 -11.26
C LEU A 15 -7.67 -0.67 -11.97
N PRO A 16 -8.05 0.57 -11.58
CA PRO A 16 -9.04 1.33 -12.31
C PRO A 16 -8.56 1.66 -13.74
N GLU A 17 -9.52 1.83 -14.65
CA GLU A 17 -9.22 2.22 -16.04
C GLU A 17 -8.94 3.71 -16.19
N GLU A 18 -9.63 4.55 -15.39
CA GLU A 18 -9.51 6.00 -15.49
C GLU A 18 -8.13 6.48 -15.04
N VAL A 19 -7.47 7.26 -15.89
CA VAL A 19 -6.13 7.83 -15.63
C VAL A 19 -6.28 9.33 -15.38
N TRP A 20 -5.66 9.81 -14.30
CA TRP A 20 -5.49 11.23 -14.02
C TRP A 20 -4.00 11.58 -14.05
N THR A 21 -3.61 12.45 -14.99
CA THR A 21 -2.23 12.95 -15.03
C THR A 21 -2.01 14.07 -14.03
N SER A 22 -0.76 14.28 -13.61
CA SER A 22 -0.39 15.43 -12.78
C SER A 22 -0.74 16.75 -13.46
N ALA A 23 -0.57 16.85 -14.78
CA ALA A 23 -0.96 18.02 -15.57
C ALA A 23 -2.48 18.28 -15.53
N GLN A 24 -3.32 17.22 -15.61
CA GLN A 24 -4.77 17.36 -15.48
C GLN A 24 -5.20 17.83 -14.09
N ILE A 25 -4.51 17.39 -13.04
CA ILE A 25 -4.77 17.87 -11.67
C ILE A 25 -4.39 19.35 -11.54
N GLU A 26 -3.23 19.76 -12.05
CA GLU A 26 -2.82 21.16 -12.05
C GLU A 26 -3.77 22.03 -12.87
N GLU A 27 -4.26 21.53 -14.01
CA GLU A 27 -5.24 22.24 -14.82
C GLU A 27 -6.57 22.48 -14.07
N ARG A 28 -7.03 21.49 -13.28
CA ARG A 28 -8.20 21.67 -12.38
C ARG A 28 -7.92 22.72 -11.31
N LEU A 29 -6.67 22.87 -10.88
CA LEU A 29 -6.21 23.86 -9.89
C LEU A 29 -5.72 25.16 -10.52
N ARG A 30 -5.94 25.40 -11.82
CA ARG A 30 -5.47 26.61 -12.54
C ARG A 30 -5.77 27.91 -11.78
N PRO A 31 -6.99 28.19 -11.27
CA PRO A 31 -7.27 29.42 -10.54
C PRO A 31 -6.38 29.61 -9.30
N LEU A 32 -6.06 28.51 -8.58
CA LEU A 32 -5.14 28.52 -7.45
C LEU A 32 -3.69 28.82 -7.91
N TYR A 33 -3.24 28.16 -8.98
CA TYR A 33 -1.90 28.32 -9.53
C TYR A 33 -1.65 29.75 -10.01
N GLU A 34 -2.62 30.36 -10.71
CA GLU A 34 -2.56 31.77 -11.16
C GLU A 34 -2.52 32.72 -9.96
N ARG A 35 -3.45 32.55 -8.98
CA ARG A 35 -3.52 33.40 -7.79
C ARG A 35 -2.24 33.38 -6.97
N LEU A 36 -1.66 32.19 -6.79
CA LEU A 36 -0.45 31.99 -6.01
C LEU A 36 0.84 32.08 -6.84
N LYS A 37 0.75 32.36 -8.15
CA LYS A 37 1.88 32.41 -9.08
C LYS A 37 2.76 31.15 -8.96
N LEU A 38 2.14 29.97 -8.99
CA LEU A 38 2.83 28.68 -8.97
C LEU A 38 3.22 28.28 -10.40
N PRO A 39 4.41 27.71 -10.63
CA PRO A 39 4.78 27.19 -11.94
C PRO A 39 3.99 25.92 -12.26
N THR A 40 3.59 25.75 -13.51
CA THR A 40 3.01 24.51 -14.05
C THR A 40 4.06 23.39 -14.11
N GLY A 41 3.62 22.13 -14.06
CA GLY A 41 4.52 20.97 -14.03
C GLY A 41 5.15 20.71 -12.67
N ARG A 42 4.79 21.49 -11.65
CA ARG A 42 5.35 21.41 -10.31
C ARG A 42 5.02 20.08 -9.62
N LEU A 43 3.79 19.57 -9.78
CA LEU A 43 3.35 18.34 -9.11
C LEU A 43 4.19 17.16 -9.57
N GLU A 44 4.38 16.97 -10.86
CA GLU A 44 5.23 15.92 -11.41
C GLU A 44 6.71 16.13 -11.05
N LEU A 45 7.22 17.36 -11.20
CA LEU A 45 8.61 17.69 -10.87
C LEU A 45 8.98 17.35 -9.42
N MET A 46 8.10 17.64 -8.46
CA MET A 46 8.37 17.41 -7.04
C MET A 46 8.19 15.96 -6.62
N THR A 47 7.29 15.24 -7.26
CA THR A 47 6.87 13.91 -6.82
C THR A 47 7.41 12.77 -7.68
N GLY A 48 7.73 13.05 -8.96
CA GLY A 48 8.01 12.05 -9.98
C GLY A 48 6.76 11.30 -10.45
N ILE A 49 5.56 11.67 -9.96
CA ILE A 49 4.30 11.02 -10.31
C ILE A 49 3.73 11.69 -11.56
N ARG A 50 3.79 10.97 -12.68
CA ARG A 50 3.23 11.42 -13.96
C ARG A 50 1.72 11.25 -13.98
N GLU A 51 1.22 10.12 -13.51
CA GLU A 51 -0.18 9.76 -13.51
C GLU A 51 -0.56 8.86 -12.33
N ARG A 52 -1.85 8.74 -12.08
CA ARG A 52 -2.44 7.79 -11.13
C ARG A 52 -3.76 7.27 -11.69
N ARG A 53 -4.23 6.17 -11.12
CA ARG A 53 -5.50 5.57 -11.48
C ARG A 53 -6.58 5.95 -10.47
N MET A 54 -7.82 6.13 -10.95
CA MET A 54 -8.97 6.48 -10.12
C MET A 54 -10.16 5.57 -10.41
N TRP A 55 -10.75 5.02 -9.35
CA TRP A 55 -12.01 4.28 -9.50
C TRP A 55 -13.13 5.21 -9.97
N ALA A 56 -14.13 4.65 -10.66
CA ALA A 56 -15.33 5.38 -11.02
C ALA A 56 -16.02 5.96 -9.78
N PRO A 57 -16.71 7.10 -9.89
CA PRO A 57 -17.49 7.64 -8.77
C PRO A 57 -18.44 6.60 -8.19
N GLY A 58 -18.54 6.54 -6.85
CA GLY A 58 -19.39 5.58 -6.15
C GLY A 58 -18.81 4.17 -5.97
N THR A 59 -17.64 3.86 -6.54
CA THR A 59 -16.97 2.57 -6.28
C THR A 59 -16.59 2.48 -4.81
N ARG A 60 -17.02 1.42 -4.14
CA ARG A 60 -16.69 1.16 -2.74
C ARG A 60 -15.35 0.43 -2.60
N PRO A 61 -14.60 0.63 -1.52
CA PRO A 61 -13.41 -0.16 -1.20
C PRO A 61 -13.65 -1.67 -1.25
N SER A 62 -14.82 -2.14 -0.82
CA SER A 62 -15.20 -3.55 -0.90
C SER A 62 -15.40 -4.06 -2.33
N ASP A 63 -15.80 -3.20 -3.30
CA ASP A 63 -15.90 -3.57 -4.71
C ASP A 63 -14.50 -3.80 -5.31
N ALA A 64 -13.59 -2.85 -5.05
CA ALA A 64 -12.20 -2.94 -5.45
C ALA A 64 -11.51 -4.18 -4.86
N SER A 65 -11.67 -4.39 -3.54
CA SER A 65 -11.14 -5.57 -2.84
C SER A 65 -11.71 -6.88 -3.38
N ALA A 66 -13.00 -6.91 -3.70
CA ALA A 66 -13.61 -8.11 -4.25
C ALA A 66 -13.08 -8.44 -5.65
N ALA A 67 -12.81 -7.43 -6.49
CA ALA A 67 -12.19 -7.64 -7.80
C ALA A 67 -10.81 -8.31 -7.65
N ALA A 68 -9.95 -7.78 -6.78
CA ALA A 68 -8.63 -8.36 -6.51
C ALA A 68 -8.72 -9.74 -5.84
N GLY A 69 -9.67 -9.94 -4.92
CA GLY A 69 -9.91 -11.21 -4.24
C GLY A 69 -10.34 -12.32 -5.20
N LYS A 70 -11.26 -12.03 -6.14
CA LYS A 70 -11.65 -12.97 -7.18
C LYS A 70 -10.49 -13.31 -8.13
N ALA A 71 -9.73 -12.30 -8.53
CA ALA A 71 -8.57 -12.48 -9.40
C ALA A 71 -7.49 -13.35 -8.75
N VAL A 72 -7.17 -13.12 -7.48
CA VAL A 72 -6.14 -13.89 -6.78
C VAL A 72 -6.60 -15.32 -6.50
N LEU A 73 -7.88 -15.52 -6.18
CA LEU A 73 -8.44 -16.86 -5.99
C LEU A 73 -8.35 -17.69 -7.28
N ALA A 74 -8.76 -17.09 -8.40
CA ALA A 74 -8.66 -17.74 -9.71
C ALA A 74 -7.19 -18.07 -10.06
N LYS A 75 -6.25 -17.15 -9.80
CA LYS A 75 -4.83 -17.33 -10.08
C LYS A 75 -4.19 -18.44 -9.23
N SER A 76 -4.61 -18.59 -7.96
CA SER A 76 -4.08 -19.61 -7.04
C SER A 76 -4.51 -21.03 -7.42
N GLY A 77 -5.61 -21.19 -8.13
CA GLY A 77 -6.22 -22.49 -8.40
C GLY A 77 -6.72 -23.24 -7.17
N LEU A 78 -6.75 -22.58 -6.00
CA LEU A 78 -7.34 -23.12 -4.78
C LEU A 78 -8.87 -22.91 -4.81
N PRO A 79 -9.66 -23.85 -4.27
CA PRO A 79 -11.09 -23.65 -4.16
C PRO A 79 -11.41 -22.62 -3.04
N ALA A 80 -12.52 -21.88 -3.20
CA ALA A 80 -12.92 -20.87 -2.22
C ALA A 80 -13.05 -21.39 -0.79
N ASN A 81 -13.50 -22.63 -0.62
CA ASN A 81 -13.64 -23.29 0.68
C ASN A 81 -12.31 -23.67 1.35
N ALA A 82 -11.18 -23.51 0.68
CA ALA A 82 -9.87 -23.65 1.31
C ALA A 82 -9.49 -22.41 2.15
N VAL A 83 -10.17 -21.26 1.94
CA VAL A 83 -9.90 -20.02 2.68
C VAL A 83 -10.54 -20.09 4.06
N GLU A 84 -9.71 -20.13 5.10
CA GLU A 84 -10.13 -20.21 6.51
C GLU A 84 -10.08 -18.83 7.20
N LEU A 85 -9.34 -17.87 6.61
CA LEU A 85 -9.23 -16.51 7.11
C LEU A 85 -9.28 -15.53 5.93
N PHE A 86 -10.08 -14.48 6.06
CA PHE A 86 -10.16 -13.37 5.12
C PHE A 86 -9.90 -12.05 5.84
N ILE A 87 -8.89 -11.31 5.39
CA ILE A 87 -8.53 -10.00 5.94
C ILE A 87 -8.66 -8.94 4.86
N HIS A 88 -9.47 -7.92 5.11
CA HIS A 88 -9.44 -6.67 4.36
C HIS A 88 -8.47 -5.70 5.02
N ALA A 89 -7.45 -5.23 4.30
CA ALA A 89 -6.36 -4.45 4.86
C ALA A 89 -6.17 -3.14 4.09
N ALA A 90 -6.86 -2.08 4.51
CA ALA A 90 -6.83 -0.78 3.84
C ALA A 90 -7.09 0.38 4.81
N VAL A 91 -6.72 1.59 4.39
CA VAL A 91 -7.19 2.84 5.02
C VAL A 91 -8.64 3.11 4.60
N SER A 92 -8.90 2.94 3.30
CA SER A 92 -10.24 3.10 2.74
C SER A 92 -11.18 2.02 3.27
N ARG A 93 -12.38 2.42 3.70
CA ARG A 93 -13.43 1.52 4.20
C ARG A 93 -14.80 1.93 3.68
N ASP A 94 -15.72 0.97 3.59
CA ASP A 94 -17.08 1.24 3.14
C ASP A 94 -17.84 2.09 4.18
N MET A 95 -17.63 1.77 5.46
CA MET A 95 -18.22 2.44 6.63
C MET A 95 -17.48 2.04 7.90
N LEU A 96 -17.79 2.68 9.01
CA LEU A 96 -17.20 2.33 10.31
C LEU A 96 -17.69 0.96 10.79
N GLU A 97 -18.96 0.63 10.57
CA GLU A 97 -19.62 -0.61 10.97
C GLU A 97 -20.68 -1.00 9.93
N PRO A 98 -20.72 -2.28 9.49
CA PRO A 98 -19.80 -3.37 9.82
C PRO A 98 -18.44 -3.24 9.11
N ALA A 99 -17.50 -4.16 9.42
CA ALA A 99 -16.20 -4.26 8.75
C ALA A 99 -16.35 -4.36 7.22
N THR A 100 -15.48 -3.69 6.48
CA THR A 100 -15.44 -3.74 5.00
C THR A 100 -15.23 -5.18 4.50
N ALA A 101 -14.51 -6.00 5.27
CA ALA A 101 -14.34 -7.42 5.03
C ALA A 101 -15.68 -8.16 4.85
N SER A 102 -16.73 -7.79 5.58
CA SER A 102 -18.06 -8.44 5.47
C SER A 102 -18.66 -8.28 4.07
N PHE A 103 -18.51 -7.10 3.48
CA PHE A 103 -19.01 -6.84 2.13
C PHE A 103 -18.14 -7.50 1.06
N ALA A 104 -16.82 -7.41 1.19
CA ALA A 104 -15.89 -8.01 0.24
C ALA A 104 -15.98 -9.54 0.26
N HIS A 105 -16.03 -10.17 1.43
CA HIS A 105 -16.22 -11.61 1.61
C HIS A 105 -17.45 -12.12 0.84
N ARG A 106 -18.61 -11.49 1.04
CA ARG A 106 -19.84 -11.84 0.35
C ARG A 106 -19.71 -11.69 -1.18
N LYS A 107 -19.08 -10.59 -1.65
CA LYS A 107 -18.91 -10.31 -3.08
C LYS A 107 -17.94 -11.28 -3.76
N ILE A 108 -16.94 -11.79 -3.03
CA ILE A 108 -16.00 -12.82 -3.51
C ILE A 108 -16.68 -14.19 -3.54
N GLY A 109 -17.58 -14.47 -2.60
CA GLY A 109 -18.25 -15.77 -2.45
C GLY A 109 -17.42 -16.74 -1.62
N LEU A 110 -16.78 -16.25 -0.56
CA LEU A 110 -16.01 -17.07 0.37
C LEU A 110 -16.94 -17.86 1.32
N PRO A 111 -16.45 -18.96 1.93
CA PRO A 111 -17.27 -19.81 2.78
C PRO A 111 -17.61 -19.12 4.11
N ALA A 112 -18.82 -19.40 4.63
CA ALA A 112 -19.26 -18.87 5.93
C ALA A 112 -18.40 -19.31 7.12
N THR A 113 -17.55 -20.31 6.93
CA THR A 113 -16.59 -20.81 7.94
C THR A 113 -15.31 -19.99 8.02
N ALA A 114 -15.06 -19.11 7.05
CA ALA A 114 -13.89 -18.24 7.10
C ALA A 114 -14.05 -17.17 8.18
N GLN A 115 -13.04 -17.00 9.04
CA GLN A 115 -12.96 -15.85 9.94
C GLN A 115 -12.73 -14.58 9.12
N ILE A 116 -13.39 -13.46 9.47
CA ILE A 116 -13.28 -12.20 8.73
C ILE A 116 -13.05 -11.02 9.67
N PHE A 117 -12.17 -10.08 9.26
CA PHE A 117 -12.00 -8.78 9.93
C PHE A 117 -11.21 -7.80 9.06
N ASP A 118 -11.23 -6.52 9.45
CA ASP A 118 -10.42 -5.46 8.85
C ASP A 118 -9.12 -5.26 9.65
N VAL A 119 -8.05 -4.90 8.93
CA VAL A 119 -6.80 -4.39 9.49
C VAL A 119 -6.56 -2.99 8.92
N SER A 120 -6.35 -2.01 9.77
CA SER A 120 -5.99 -0.65 9.37
C SER A 120 -4.72 -0.20 10.07
N ASN A 121 -3.67 0.06 9.29
CA ASN A 121 -2.41 0.63 9.77
C ASN A 121 -1.73 1.45 8.66
N ALA A 122 -2.42 2.51 8.23
CA ALA A 122 -1.98 3.36 7.13
C ALA A 122 -1.48 2.52 5.93
N CYS A 123 -0.34 2.88 5.35
CA CYS A 123 0.23 2.18 4.19
C CYS A 123 0.75 0.77 4.48
N LEU A 124 0.79 0.36 5.75
CA LEU A 124 1.30 -0.95 6.17
C LEU A 124 0.21 -2.00 6.38
N GLY A 125 -1.07 -1.64 6.27
CA GLY A 125 -2.18 -2.54 6.56
C GLY A 125 -2.02 -3.91 5.90
N PHE A 126 -1.67 -3.95 4.60
CA PHE A 126 -1.49 -5.21 3.88
C PHE A 126 -0.32 -6.05 4.42
N LEU A 127 0.84 -5.44 4.68
CA LEU A 127 1.98 -6.16 5.25
C LEU A 127 1.68 -6.65 6.68
N ASN A 128 0.97 -5.88 7.48
CA ASN A 128 0.50 -6.33 8.80
C ASN A 128 -0.44 -7.52 8.67
N ALA A 129 -1.37 -7.50 7.71
CA ALA A 129 -2.27 -8.62 7.46
C ALA A 129 -1.51 -9.87 7.03
N LEU A 130 -0.44 -9.74 6.21
CA LEU A 130 0.45 -10.87 5.89
C LEU A 130 1.11 -11.45 7.14
N THR A 131 1.54 -10.60 8.10
CA THR A 131 2.16 -11.09 9.34
C THR A 131 1.16 -11.75 10.28
N VAL A 132 -0.08 -11.24 10.36
CA VAL A 132 -1.17 -11.87 11.13
C VAL A 132 -1.52 -13.25 10.55
N ALA A 133 -1.78 -13.31 9.24
CA ALA A 133 -2.06 -14.57 8.55
C ALA A 133 -0.90 -15.56 8.69
N GLY A 134 0.34 -15.07 8.49
CA GLY A 134 1.55 -15.88 8.65
C GLY A 134 1.71 -16.46 10.05
N GLY A 135 1.42 -15.67 11.10
CA GLY A 135 1.45 -16.14 12.48
C GLY A 135 0.44 -17.26 12.77
N LEU A 136 -0.79 -17.12 12.25
CA LEU A 136 -1.84 -18.15 12.41
C LEU A 136 -1.52 -19.41 11.60
N ILE A 137 -0.92 -19.29 10.42
CA ILE A 137 -0.47 -20.43 9.62
C ILE A 137 0.71 -21.14 10.28
N GLU A 138 1.72 -20.38 10.72
CA GLU A 138 2.92 -20.97 11.36
C GLU A 138 2.58 -21.70 12.68
N SER A 139 1.60 -21.19 13.43
CA SER A 139 1.09 -21.83 14.65
C SER A 139 0.12 -22.99 14.39
N GLY A 140 -0.21 -23.29 13.13
CA GLY A 140 -1.08 -24.39 12.74
C GLY A 140 -2.58 -24.17 13.01
N GLN A 141 -3.01 -22.95 13.32
CA GLN A 141 -4.42 -22.64 13.57
C GLN A 141 -5.25 -22.62 12.28
N ILE A 142 -4.64 -22.20 11.17
CA ILE A 142 -5.21 -22.19 9.82
C ILE A 142 -4.17 -22.67 8.82
N LYS A 143 -4.62 -23.08 7.63
CA LYS A 143 -3.75 -23.45 6.52
C LYS A 143 -3.77 -22.46 5.36
N CYS A 144 -4.83 -21.67 5.23
CA CYS A 144 -4.98 -20.76 4.09
C CYS A 144 -5.72 -19.47 4.51
N ALA A 145 -5.14 -18.35 4.14
CA ALA A 145 -5.72 -17.02 4.30
C ALA A 145 -5.78 -16.29 2.95
N MET A 146 -6.80 -15.48 2.77
CA MET A 146 -6.86 -14.46 1.72
C MET A 146 -6.69 -13.08 2.37
N VAL A 147 -5.72 -12.33 1.92
CA VAL A 147 -5.52 -10.92 2.29
C VAL A 147 -5.83 -10.06 1.08
N VAL A 148 -6.71 -9.08 1.24
CA VAL A 148 -7.03 -8.11 0.17
C VAL A 148 -6.89 -6.68 0.68
N SER A 149 -6.55 -5.78 -0.22
CA SER A 149 -6.61 -4.34 0.00
C SER A 149 -7.31 -3.67 -1.18
N GLY A 150 -8.21 -2.74 -0.90
CA GLY A 150 -8.87 -1.92 -1.90
C GLY A 150 -8.84 -0.46 -1.46
N GLU A 151 -7.97 0.32 -2.06
CA GLU A 151 -7.84 1.75 -1.78
C GLU A 151 -8.58 2.57 -2.84
N ASN A 152 -9.41 3.49 -2.36
CA ASN A 152 -10.11 4.45 -3.21
C ASN A 152 -9.67 5.88 -2.86
N GLY A 153 -8.70 6.40 -3.61
CA GLY A 153 -8.16 7.75 -3.41
C GLY A 153 -9.03 8.87 -3.95
N ARG A 154 -10.01 8.56 -4.84
CA ARG A 154 -10.83 9.60 -5.50
C ARG A 154 -11.52 10.55 -4.51
N PRO A 155 -12.25 10.09 -3.47
CA PRO A 155 -12.93 11.02 -2.56
C PRO A 155 -11.97 12.00 -1.88
N LEU A 156 -10.79 11.54 -1.48
CA LEU A 156 -9.77 12.40 -0.86
C LEU A 156 -9.22 13.44 -1.85
N VAL A 157 -8.91 13.03 -3.08
CA VAL A 157 -8.37 13.94 -4.10
C VAL A 157 -9.43 14.96 -4.51
N ASP A 158 -10.67 14.53 -4.77
CA ASP A 158 -11.77 15.43 -5.14
C ASP A 158 -12.05 16.46 -4.03
N GLN A 159 -12.11 16.03 -2.78
CA GLN A 159 -12.28 16.93 -1.62
C GLN A 159 -11.11 17.91 -1.48
N THR A 160 -9.88 17.43 -1.70
CA THR A 160 -8.69 18.29 -1.66
C THR A 160 -8.75 19.37 -2.74
N LEU A 161 -9.13 19.00 -3.98
CA LEU A 161 -9.32 19.98 -5.07
C LEU A 161 -10.37 21.03 -4.71
N GLN A 162 -11.51 20.59 -4.15
CA GLN A 162 -12.55 21.52 -3.71
C GLN A 162 -12.05 22.48 -2.62
N THR A 163 -11.37 21.95 -1.60
CA THR A 163 -10.82 22.77 -0.49
C THR A 163 -9.81 23.80 -1.03
N LEU A 164 -8.90 23.40 -1.90
CA LEU A 164 -7.87 24.27 -2.46
C LEU A 164 -8.45 25.37 -3.37
N LEU A 165 -9.57 25.12 -4.04
CA LEU A 165 -10.25 26.10 -4.91
C LEU A 165 -11.16 27.05 -4.12
N ALA A 166 -11.86 26.54 -3.09
CA ALA A 166 -12.85 27.31 -2.33
C ALA A 166 -12.21 28.27 -1.31
N SER A 167 -10.99 27.97 -0.84
CA SER A 167 -10.37 28.70 0.29
C SER A 167 -9.28 29.67 -0.19
N PRO A 168 -9.17 30.87 0.39
CA PRO A 168 -8.15 31.87 0.03
C PRO A 168 -6.77 31.56 0.64
N LEU A 169 -6.35 30.29 0.61
CA LEU A 169 -5.11 29.81 1.21
C LEU A 169 -3.88 30.46 0.58
N THR A 170 -2.85 30.68 1.40
CA THR A 170 -1.51 31.14 1.00
C THR A 170 -0.65 29.97 0.53
N ARG A 171 0.55 30.28 -0.03
CA ARG A 171 1.53 29.26 -0.43
C ARG A 171 1.96 28.31 0.71
N ASN A 172 1.99 28.78 1.94
CA ASN A 172 2.35 27.96 3.10
C ASN A 172 1.19 27.06 3.53
N GLU A 173 -0.02 27.59 3.52
CA GLU A 173 -1.23 26.88 3.95
C GLU A 173 -1.66 25.77 2.97
N ILE A 174 -1.24 25.82 1.70
CA ILE A 174 -1.52 24.74 0.75
C ILE A 174 -0.55 23.54 0.89
N LYS A 175 0.63 23.73 1.52
CA LYS A 175 1.65 22.67 1.62
C LYS A 175 1.14 21.34 2.21
N PRO A 176 0.34 21.33 3.31
CA PRO A 176 -0.18 20.09 3.89
C PRO A 176 -1.07 19.26 2.97
N TYR A 177 -1.63 19.89 1.94
CA TYR A 177 -2.55 19.23 0.99
C TYR A 177 -1.84 18.62 -0.23
N PHE A 178 -0.57 18.96 -0.49
CA PHE A 178 0.14 18.46 -1.67
C PHE A 178 0.29 16.94 -1.69
N ALA A 179 0.48 16.32 -0.53
CA ALA A 179 0.55 14.86 -0.43
C ALA A 179 -0.74 14.20 -0.94
N ASN A 180 -1.91 14.82 -0.72
CA ASN A 180 -3.20 14.27 -1.15
C ASN A 180 -3.30 14.18 -2.68
N LEU A 181 -2.67 15.12 -3.39
CA LEU A 181 -2.66 15.15 -4.86
C LEU A 181 -1.80 14.03 -5.47
N THR A 182 -1.01 13.33 -4.67
CA THR A 182 -0.21 12.17 -5.10
C THR A 182 -0.96 10.86 -5.01
N ILE A 183 -2.11 10.85 -4.33
CA ILE A 183 -2.88 9.65 -4.03
C ILE A 183 -3.51 9.07 -5.30
N GLY A 184 -3.42 7.75 -5.42
CA GLY A 184 -4.06 6.96 -6.45
C GLY A 184 -5.01 5.92 -5.86
N SER A 185 -5.63 5.15 -6.73
CA SER A 185 -6.53 4.05 -6.38
C SER A 185 -6.04 2.74 -6.98
N GLY A 186 -6.36 1.64 -6.31
CA GLY A 186 -6.06 0.30 -6.77
C GLY A 186 -6.54 -0.75 -5.78
N ALA A 187 -6.39 -2.00 -6.16
CA ALA A 187 -6.63 -3.12 -5.26
C ALA A 187 -5.62 -4.24 -5.50
N VAL A 188 -5.33 -5.01 -4.46
CA VAL A 188 -4.42 -6.16 -4.50
C VAL A 188 -4.97 -7.27 -3.62
N GLY A 189 -4.76 -8.50 -4.04
CA GLY A 189 -5.06 -9.70 -3.25
C GLY A 189 -3.86 -10.63 -3.19
N ALA A 190 -3.71 -11.32 -2.06
CA ALA A 190 -2.76 -12.40 -1.86
C ALA A 190 -3.48 -13.64 -1.29
N ILE A 191 -3.11 -14.82 -1.77
CA ILE A 191 -3.35 -16.07 -1.05
C ILE A 191 -2.08 -16.40 -0.29
N VAL A 192 -2.21 -16.49 1.02
CA VAL A 192 -1.15 -16.87 1.94
C VAL A 192 -1.50 -18.24 2.53
N CYS A 193 -0.60 -19.20 2.40
CA CYS A 193 -0.94 -20.56 2.82
C CYS A 193 0.25 -21.28 3.44
N HIS A 194 -0.08 -22.38 4.14
CA HIS A 194 0.91 -23.32 4.59
C HIS A 194 1.55 -24.03 3.39
N ARG A 195 2.86 -24.26 3.44
CA ARG A 195 3.64 -24.89 2.35
C ARG A 195 3.06 -26.20 1.82
N SER A 196 2.29 -26.93 2.63
CA SER A 196 1.65 -28.19 2.21
C SER A 196 0.53 -28.00 1.19
N LEU A 197 0.02 -26.77 1.00
CA LEU A 197 -1.01 -26.45 0.01
C LEU A 197 -0.44 -25.92 -1.31
N VAL A 198 0.87 -25.65 -1.35
CA VAL A 198 1.54 -25.13 -2.54
C VAL A 198 1.60 -26.23 -3.61
N LYS A 199 1.10 -25.92 -4.80
CA LYS A 199 1.06 -26.86 -5.94
C LYS A 199 2.30 -26.82 -6.84
N GLY A 200 3.05 -25.74 -6.77
CA GLY A 200 4.24 -25.50 -7.58
C GLY A 200 5.46 -25.17 -6.72
N ARG A 201 6.18 -24.14 -7.13
CA ARG A 201 7.28 -23.60 -6.31
C ARG A 201 6.72 -22.76 -5.17
N ALA A 202 7.31 -22.92 -4.00
CA ALA A 202 6.90 -22.18 -2.81
C ALA A 202 7.56 -20.80 -2.77
N HIS A 203 6.77 -19.73 -2.87
CA HIS A 203 7.25 -18.36 -2.61
C HIS A 203 7.15 -18.10 -1.11
N ARG A 204 8.27 -18.24 -0.41
CA ARG A 204 8.30 -18.28 1.05
C ARG A 204 8.32 -16.89 1.67
N LEU A 205 7.38 -16.60 2.56
CA LEU A 205 7.46 -15.45 3.46
C LEU A 205 8.33 -15.83 4.66
N LEU A 206 9.51 -15.24 4.76
CA LEU A 206 10.51 -15.63 5.77
C LEU A 206 10.30 -14.91 7.12
N GLY A 207 9.54 -13.83 7.14
CA GLY A 207 9.32 -12.99 8.30
C GLY A 207 10.05 -11.65 8.21
N GLY A 208 10.26 -10.98 9.34
CA GLY A 208 10.90 -9.66 9.34
C GLY A 208 10.81 -8.92 10.66
N ILE A 209 11.00 -7.60 10.61
CA ILE A 209 11.09 -6.70 11.76
C ILE A 209 10.05 -5.58 11.63
N ALA A 210 9.37 -5.29 12.72
CA ALA A 210 8.51 -4.13 12.89
C ALA A 210 9.07 -3.19 13.95
N GLN A 211 8.99 -1.88 13.70
CA GLN A 211 9.27 -0.82 14.67
C GLN A 211 8.25 0.31 14.53
N ALA A 212 7.98 0.99 15.64
CA ALA A 212 7.11 2.16 15.69
C ALA A 212 7.86 3.35 16.31
N ALA A 213 7.53 4.55 15.81
CA ALA A 213 8.01 5.85 16.33
C ALA A 213 6.78 6.76 16.52
N THR A 214 5.94 6.41 17.51
CA THR A 214 4.62 7.01 17.73
C THR A 214 4.65 8.46 18.18
N GLN A 215 5.80 8.97 18.63
CA GLN A 215 6.02 10.40 18.89
C GLN A 215 5.86 11.27 17.63
N HIS A 216 5.77 10.66 16.44
CA HIS A 216 5.57 11.33 15.16
C HIS A 216 4.18 11.10 14.56
N SER A 217 3.20 10.64 15.37
CA SER A 217 1.85 10.31 14.89
C SER A 217 1.09 11.51 14.32
N GLU A 218 1.44 12.73 14.72
CA GLU A 218 0.78 13.96 14.28
C GLU A 218 1.25 14.46 12.90
N LEU A 219 2.36 13.93 12.36
CA LEU A 219 2.95 14.40 11.10
C LEU A 219 2.11 14.08 9.85
N CYS A 220 1.24 13.08 9.93
CA CYS A 220 0.29 12.73 8.87
C CYS A 220 -0.98 12.20 9.50
N GLN A 221 -2.05 12.97 9.40
CA GLN A 221 -3.34 12.63 9.97
C GLN A 221 -4.43 12.75 8.91
N GLY A 222 -5.33 11.78 8.89
CA GLY A 222 -6.48 11.76 8.01
C GLY A 222 -7.74 11.36 8.77
N ASP A 223 -8.80 12.13 8.59
CA ASP A 223 -10.09 11.90 9.25
C ASP A 223 -11.24 12.35 8.34
N THR A 224 -12.43 11.95 8.70
CA THR A 224 -13.68 12.52 8.21
C THR A 224 -14.09 13.66 9.12
N HIS A 225 -13.70 14.88 8.78
CA HIS A 225 -14.19 16.05 9.51
C HIS A 225 -15.71 16.17 9.35
N GLY A 226 -16.47 15.64 10.34
CA GLY A 226 -17.93 15.64 10.37
C GLY A 226 -18.51 14.96 9.12
N ALA A 227 -18.95 13.79 9.22
CA ALA A 227 -19.80 12.94 8.34
C ALA A 227 -19.64 12.98 6.79
N GLU A 228 -19.04 14.00 6.17
CA GLU A 228 -19.12 14.17 4.71
C GLU A 228 -17.80 14.36 3.94
N ALA A 229 -16.68 14.65 4.60
CA ALA A 229 -15.43 14.98 3.88
C ALA A 229 -14.20 14.27 4.44
N LEU A 230 -13.52 13.48 3.59
CA LEU A 230 -12.19 12.99 3.87
C LEU A 230 -11.18 14.14 3.83
N ALA A 231 -10.54 14.43 4.96
CA ALA A 231 -9.46 15.42 5.05
C ALA A 231 -8.17 14.74 5.50
N MET A 232 -7.07 15.04 4.83
CA MET A 232 -5.73 14.60 5.24
C MET A 232 -4.80 15.80 5.23
N GLN A 233 -3.97 15.92 6.25
CA GLN A 233 -2.89 16.91 6.34
C GLN A 233 -1.58 16.21 6.63
N THR A 234 -0.53 16.64 5.94
CA THR A 234 0.79 16.00 6.02
C THR A 234 1.88 17.04 6.07
N ASP A 235 2.71 17.01 7.12
CA ASP A 235 4.01 17.66 7.11
C ASP A 235 5.00 16.74 6.38
N SER A 236 5.05 16.88 5.05
CA SER A 236 5.82 15.97 4.19
C SER A 236 7.33 16.02 4.44
N GLU A 237 7.86 17.16 4.88
CA GLU A 237 9.29 17.34 5.14
C GLU A 237 9.69 16.61 6.44
N GLN A 238 8.99 16.90 7.54
CA GLN A 238 9.27 16.24 8.83
C GLN A 238 8.96 14.75 8.77
N LEU A 239 7.90 14.36 8.05
CA LEU A 239 7.54 12.97 7.83
C LEU A 239 8.65 12.20 7.10
N LEU A 240 9.26 12.81 6.07
CA LEU A 240 10.37 12.21 5.34
C LEU A 240 11.59 12.01 6.27
N ILE A 241 11.97 13.03 7.04
CA ILE A 241 13.13 12.98 7.93
C ILE A 241 12.93 11.90 9.01
N ALA A 242 11.80 11.93 9.70
CA ALA A 242 11.49 10.96 10.76
C ALA A 242 11.35 9.53 10.20
N GLY A 243 10.70 9.41 9.04
CA GLY A 243 10.49 8.12 8.38
C GLY A 243 11.79 7.45 7.94
N VAL A 244 12.69 8.20 7.33
CA VAL A 244 14.00 7.67 6.90
C VAL A 244 14.87 7.31 8.11
N GLY A 245 14.79 8.07 9.21
CA GLY A 245 15.44 7.74 10.47
C GLY A 245 14.97 6.40 11.03
N LEU A 246 13.64 6.21 11.14
CA LEU A 246 13.03 4.95 11.58
C LEU A 246 13.38 3.79 10.65
N ALA A 247 13.39 4.02 9.34
CA ALA A 247 13.76 3.01 8.36
C ALA A 247 15.22 2.55 8.54
N LYS A 248 16.15 3.46 8.84
CA LYS A 248 17.56 3.12 9.10
C LYS A 248 17.72 2.22 10.33
N GLU A 249 17.04 2.54 11.42
CA GLU A 249 17.07 1.72 12.63
C GLU A 249 16.45 0.33 12.39
N THR A 250 15.30 0.29 11.68
CA THR A 250 14.64 -0.96 11.34
C THR A 250 15.49 -1.81 10.42
N TRP A 251 16.15 -1.20 9.43
CA TRP A 251 17.05 -1.87 8.48
C TRP A 251 18.23 -2.54 9.19
N SER A 252 18.87 -1.86 10.15
CA SER A 252 19.95 -2.44 10.92
C SER A 252 19.54 -3.72 11.65
N ARG A 253 18.35 -3.73 12.27
CA ARG A 253 17.80 -4.92 12.93
C ARG A 253 17.36 -5.99 11.93
N PHE A 254 16.76 -5.57 10.83
CA PHE A 254 16.29 -6.48 9.78
C PHE A 254 17.45 -7.25 9.16
N THR A 255 18.55 -6.58 8.82
CA THR A 255 19.73 -7.22 8.24
C THR A 255 20.49 -8.09 9.23
N ALA A 256 20.48 -7.75 10.52
CA ALA A 256 21.04 -8.61 11.56
C ALA A 256 20.30 -9.95 11.70
N GLU A 257 18.96 -9.97 11.48
CA GLU A 257 18.17 -11.20 11.55
C GLU A 257 18.06 -11.94 10.21
N GLN A 258 17.94 -11.20 9.11
CA GLN A 258 17.65 -11.76 7.79
C GLN A 258 18.88 -11.81 6.87
N GLY A 259 20.01 -11.19 7.26
CA GLY A 259 21.12 -10.93 6.34
C GLY A 259 20.83 -9.75 5.40
N ALA A 260 21.86 -9.27 4.72
CA ALA A 260 21.79 -8.08 3.86
C ALA A 260 21.67 -8.40 2.36
N GLU A 261 21.73 -9.68 1.98
CA GLU A 261 21.74 -10.08 0.58
C GLU A 261 20.34 -10.26 0.04
N PHE A 262 19.91 -9.32 -0.81
CA PHE A 262 18.65 -9.34 -1.52
C PHE A 262 18.90 -9.04 -3.00
N ALA A 263 18.22 -9.75 -3.88
CA ALA A 263 18.27 -9.51 -5.32
C ALA A 263 17.50 -8.25 -5.69
N ARG A 264 16.39 -7.99 -5.01
CA ARG A 264 15.49 -6.86 -5.26
C ARG A 264 14.93 -6.28 -3.97
N PHE A 265 14.54 -5.01 -4.05
CA PHE A 265 13.80 -4.31 -3.01
C PHE A 265 12.50 -3.76 -3.58
N ILE A 266 11.44 -3.91 -2.83
CA ILE A 266 10.14 -3.32 -3.12
C ILE A 266 9.80 -2.41 -1.94
N CYS A 267 9.85 -1.09 -2.18
CA CYS A 267 9.60 -0.09 -1.15
C CYS A 267 8.17 0.44 -1.23
N HIS A 268 7.69 1.04 -0.15
CA HIS A 268 6.45 1.81 -0.20
C HIS A 268 6.57 2.98 -1.18
N GLN A 269 5.56 3.18 -2.02
CA GLN A 269 5.57 4.10 -3.16
C GLN A 269 5.03 5.48 -2.78
N VAL A 270 5.90 6.39 -2.38
CA VAL A 270 5.54 7.78 -2.01
C VAL A 270 5.85 8.77 -3.13
N GLY A 271 7.03 8.61 -3.77
CA GLY A 271 7.53 9.47 -4.82
C GLY A 271 9.06 9.47 -4.91
N SER A 272 9.59 10.14 -5.94
CA SER A 272 11.02 10.10 -6.32
C SER A 272 11.96 10.59 -5.21
N THR A 273 11.61 11.66 -4.50
CA THR A 273 12.44 12.22 -3.42
C THR A 273 12.53 11.26 -2.25
N HIS A 274 11.40 10.66 -1.83
CA HIS A 274 11.37 9.66 -0.75
C HIS A 274 12.19 8.42 -1.15
N ARG A 275 11.98 7.90 -2.35
CA ARG A 275 12.71 6.74 -2.89
C ARG A 275 14.21 6.98 -2.83
N ARG A 276 14.71 8.05 -3.41
CA ARG A 276 16.14 8.39 -3.42
C ARG A 276 16.70 8.51 -2.01
N LYS A 277 16.02 9.28 -1.13
CA LYS A 277 16.50 9.51 0.24
C LYS A 277 16.55 8.23 1.07
N LEU A 278 15.57 7.34 0.90
CA LEU A 278 15.56 6.03 1.55
C LEU A 278 16.77 5.19 1.11
N TYR A 279 17.00 5.06 -0.19
CA TYR A 279 18.12 4.27 -0.73
C TYR A 279 19.48 4.81 -0.32
N GLU A 280 19.69 6.13 -0.41
CA GLU A 280 20.91 6.79 0.09
C GLU A 280 21.15 6.48 1.58
N THR A 281 20.10 6.57 2.41
CA THR A 281 20.23 6.38 3.86
C THR A 281 20.50 4.94 4.25
N LEU A 282 19.92 3.98 3.52
CA LEU A 282 20.11 2.56 3.76
C LEU A 282 21.38 2.00 3.05
N GLY A 283 22.05 2.80 2.23
CA GLY A 283 23.20 2.35 1.43
C GLY A 283 22.84 1.32 0.37
N LEU A 284 21.63 1.42 -0.19
CA LEU A 284 21.12 0.49 -1.20
C LEU A 284 21.31 1.02 -2.62
N ASP A 285 21.52 0.10 -3.56
CA ASP A 285 21.61 0.41 -4.96
C ASP A 285 20.22 0.56 -5.58
N LEU A 286 19.97 1.71 -6.22
CA LEU A 286 18.70 2.01 -6.90
C LEU A 286 18.40 1.05 -8.07
N ASP A 287 19.40 0.40 -8.66
CA ASP A 287 19.23 -0.59 -9.71
C ASP A 287 18.56 -1.89 -9.20
N ARG A 288 18.53 -2.08 -7.89
CA ARG A 288 17.80 -3.17 -7.23
C ARG A 288 16.36 -2.82 -6.88
N ASP A 289 15.93 -1.57 -7.08
CA ASP A 289 14.56 -1.15 -6.87
C ASP A 289 13.66 -1.50 -8.07
N PHE A 290 12.38 -1.64 -7.78
CA PHE A 290 11.32 -1.60 -8.77
C PHE A 290 10.24 -0.66 -8.27
N SER A 291 9.85 0.31 -9.07
CA SER A 291 8.88 1.34 -8.69
C SER A 291 7.67 1.38 -9.62
N THR A 292 6.56 1.85 -9.09
CA THR A 292 5.30 2.04 -9.83
C THR A 292 4.64 3.38 -9.53
N PHE A 293 5.20 4.19 -8.62
CA PHE A 293 4.61 5.47 -8.24
C PHE A 293 4.48 6.44 -9.42
N GLU A 294 5.32 6.32 -10.43
CA GLU A 294 5.31 7.16 -11.62
C GLU A 294 3.97 7.08 -12.37
N THR A 295 3.31 5.91 -12.30
CA THR A 295 2.09 5.61 -13.05
C THR A 295 0.88 5.24 -12.19
N LEU A 296 1.11 4.90 -10.93
CA LEU A 296 0.03 4.52 -10.00
C LEU A 296 -0.17 5.54 -8.88
N GLY A 297 0.80 6.44 -8.66
CA GLY A 297 0.82 7.32 -7.50
C GLY A 297 1.01 6.56 -6.19
N ASN A 298 0.67 7.20 -5.07
CA ASN A 298 0.63 6.55 -3.77
C ASN A 298 -0.76 5.92 -3.55
N THR A 299 -0.83 4.62 -3.58
CA THR A 299 -2.08 3.85 -3.40
C THR A 299 -2.18 3.25 -1.99
N GLY A 300 -1.62 3.90 -0.97
CA GLY A 300 -1.75 3.48 0.43
C GLY A 300 -1.26 2.05 0.68
N SER A 301 -2.10 1.22 1.30
CA SER A 301 -1.78 -0.18 1.61
C SER A 301 -1.59 -1.06 0.38
N VAL A 302 -2.13 -0.66 -0.79
CA VAL A 302 -1.98 -1.36 -2.07
C VAL A 302 -0.61 -1.13 -2.69
N ALA A 303 0.05 -0.01 -2.39
CA ALA A 303 1.23 0.47 -3.10
C ALA A 303 2.36 -0.57 -3.17
N LEU A 304 2.83 -1.05 -2.03
CA LEU A 304 3.94 -2.00 -1.99
C LEU A 304 3.58 -3.37 -2.58
N PRO A 305 2.48 -4.04 -2.18
CA PRO A 305 2.15 -5.36 -2.72
C PRO A 305 1.77 -5.33 -4.20
N ALA A 306 1.16 -4.26 -4.71
CA ALA A 306 0.92 -4.09 -6.14
C ALA A 306 2.23 -3.92 -6.92
N THR A 307 3.20 -3.18 -6.35
CA THR A 307 4.54 -3.05 -6.94
C THR A 307 5.25 -4.38 -6.99
N LEU A 308 5.18 -5.21 -5.95
CA LEU A 308 5.71 -6.58 -5.97
C LEU A 308 5.06 -7.41 -7.09
N ALA A 309 3.74 -7.40 -7.19
CA ALA A 309 3.04 -8.14 -8.24
C ALA A 309 3.46 -7.68 -9.65
N LYS A 310 3.61 -6.36 -9.85
CA LYS A 310 4.08 -5.78 -11.11
C LYS A 310 5.54 -6.10 -11.40
N ALA A 311 6.41 -6.15 -10.39
CA ALA A 311 7.81 -6.56 -10.54
C ALA A 311 7.93 -8.02 -10.98
N VAL A 312 7.07 -8.90 -10.47
CA VAL A 312 6.97 -10.30 -10.89
C VAL A 312 6.46 -10.41 -12.32
N GLU A 313 5.38 -9.71 -12.66
CA GLU A 313 4.83 -9.68 -14.03
C GLU A 313 5.85 -9.18 -15.06
N ALA A 314 6.66 -8.20 -14.69
CA ALA A 314 7.72 -7.63 -15.54
C ALA A 314 9.01 -8.49 -15.58
N GLY A 315 9.10 -9.59 -14.83
CA GLY A 315 10.31 -10.41 -14.72
C GLY A 315 11.47 -9.72 -13.99
N ALA A 316 11.20 -8.62 -13.27
CA ALA A 316 12.19 -7.95 -12.43
C ALA A 316 12.44 -8.71 -11.12
N VAL A 317 11.44 -9.40 -10.61
CA VAL A 317 11.55 -10.42 -9.55
C VAL A 317 11.40 -11.79 -10.21
N ARG A 318 12.38 -12.65 -10.01
CA ARG A 318 12.48 -13.97 -10.64
C ARG A 318 12.44 -15.07 -9.59
N GLU A 319 12.15 -16.28 -10.04
CA GLU A 319 12.25 -17.47 -9.18
C GLU A 319 13.62 -17.60 -8.52
N GLY A 320 13.64 -17.82 -7.20
CA GLY A 320 14.83 -17.93 -6.39
C GLY A 320 15.37 -16.59 -5.89
N ASP A 321 14.81 -15.47 -6.34
CA ASP A 321 15.22 -14.16 -5.84
C ASP A 321 14.82 -13.99 -4.38
N ARG A 322 15.73 -13.45 -3.60
CA ARG A 322 15.45 -12.96 -2.27
C ARG A 322 15.04 -11.49 -2.35
N VAL A 323 13.85 -11.17 -1.91
CA VAL A 323 13.22 -9.84 -2.04
C VAL A 323 13.01 -9.21 -0.68
N GLY A 324 13.49 -7.99 -0.51
CA GLY A 324 13.20 -7.16 0.66
C GLY A 324 11.95 -6.30 0.43
N LEU A 325 10.94 -6.47 1.26
CA LEU A 325 9.73 -5.63 1.26
C LEU A 325 9.90 -4.54 2.34
N LEU A 326 10.13 -3.29 1.93
CA LEU A 326 10.49 -2.21 2.82
C LEU A 326 9.30 -1.25 3.00
N GLY A 327 8.45 -1.57 3.96
CA GLY A 327 7.24 -0.82 4.25
C GLY A 327 7.47 0.28 5.30
N ILE A 328 6.87 1.44 5.04
CA ILE A 328 6.76 2.56 5.98
C ILE A 328 5.37 3.16 5.88
N GLY A 329 4.84 3.64 6.97
CA GLY A 329 3.51 4.24 7.02
C GLY A 329 3.38 5.26 8.14
N SER A 330 2.33 6.07 8.05
CA SER A 330 1.98 7.03 9.09
C SER A 330 1.83 6.36 10.46
N GLY A 331 2.09 7.12 11.51
CA GLY A 331 1.98 6.61 12.86
C GLY A 331 3.17 6.87 13.78
N LEU A 332 4.46 6.96 13.39
CA LEU A 332 5.11 6.29 12.27
C LEU A 332 5.31 4.81 12.55
N ASN A 333 5.21 4.01 11.53
CA ASN A 333 5.51 2.58 11.60
C ASN A 333 6.42 2.16 10.45
N CYS A 334 7.31 1.23 10.71
CA CYS A 334 8.15 0.59 9.70
C CYS A 334 8.04 -0.92 9.83
N LEU A 335 7.81 -1.60 8.74
CA LEU A 335 7.73 -3.07 8.68
C LEU A 335 8.53 -3.55 7.47
N MET A 336 9.60 -4.28 7.74
CA MET A 336 10.43 -4.88 6.70
C MET A 336 10.28 -6.39 6.73
N LEU A 337 9.95 -6.99 5.58
CA LEU A 337 9.77 -8.43 5.43
C LEU A 337 10.73 -8.99 4.40
N ALA A 338 11.21 -10.21 4.62
CA ALA A 338 11.99 -10.97 3.67
C ALA A 338 11.11 -12.01 2.98
N LEU A 339 11.23 -12.08 1.67
CA LEU A 339 10.53 -13.02 0.81
C LEU A 339 11.56 -13.77 -0.05
N GLU A 340 11.36 -15.06 -0.25
CA GLU A 340 12.04 -15.87 -1.26
C GLU A 340 11.01 -16.22 -2.32
N TRP A 341 11.22 -15.65 -3.50
CA TRP A 341 10.24 -15.75 -4.60
C TRP A 341 10.43 -17.01 -5.46
#